data_86892ae8e32270e55a01bf33c3a645a6
#
_entry.id   86892ae8e32270e55a01bf33c3a645a6
#
_cell.length_a   1.000
_cell.length_b   1.000
_cell.length_c   1.000
_cell.angle_alpha   90.00
_cell.angle_beta   90.00
_cell.angle_gamma   90.00
#
_symmetry.space_group_name_H-M   'P 1'
#
loop_
_entity.id
_entity.type
_entity.pdbx_description
1 polymer ?
#
loop_
_entity_poly.entity_id
_entity_poly.type
_entity_poly.pdbx_seq_one_letter_code
_entity_poly.pdbx_strand_id
1 'polypeptide(L)'
;MIITIVYDSGYGHTERVAQYVAQGASEVAGTDVKAICVNDGFTDWERLENSDAIIFGSPTYNGLISAKLKQFFEDSTKAAWTQQKWRNKIAAGFTNSGAQHGDKLNSLMSMALFAAQHGMIWVGLDLMPGNSSSTGSATDLNRLGSWLGVMTQANTDEAPELSPPDSDLRTAEYFGHRVAQIAARFLPV
;
A
#
# COMPACT_ATOMS: atom_id res chain seq x y z
N MET A 1 8.79 -4.10 16.22
CA MET A 1 8.63 -4.25 14.76
C MET A 1 8.53 -2.89 14.10
N ILE A 2 9.17 -2.68 12.96
CA ILE A 2 9.16 -1.40 12.22
C ILE A 2 8.46 -1.60 10.88
N ILE A 3 7.41 -0.83 10.63
CA ILE A 3 6.69 -0.82 9.35
C ILE A 3 6.77 0.57 8.73
N THR A 4 7.19 0.66 7.48
CA THR A 4 7.23 1.91 6.75
C THR A 4 6.29 1.86 5.55
N ILE A 5 5.42 2.84 5.43
CA ILE A 5 4.53 3.03 4.29
C ILE A 5 5.14 4.13 3.43
N VAL A 6 5.50 3.80 2.20
CA VAL A 6 6.05 4.75 1.21
C VAL A 6 4.99 4.98 0.15
N TYR A 7 4.54 6.23 -0.01
CA TYR A 7 3.46 6.53 -0.93
C TYR A 7 3.62 7.86 -1.64
N ASP A 8 2.97 7.97 -2.80
CA ASP A 8 2.69 9.24 -3.48
C ASP A 8 1.21 9.61 -3.37
N SER A 9 0.92 10.90 -3.31
CA SER A 9 -0.44 11.41 -3.32
C SER A 9 -0.50 12.79 -3.99
N GLY A 10 -1.08 12.85 -5.19
CA GLY A 10 -1.20 14.12 -5.92
C GLY A 10 -2.34 15.02 -5.41
N TYR A 11 -3.42 14.44 -4.92
CA TYR A 11 -4.66 15.14 -4.54
C TYR A 11 -5.18 14.78 -3.14
N GLY A 12 -4.39 14.08 -2.32
CA GLY A 12 -4.75 13.72 -0.94
C GLY A 12 -5.47 12.37 -0.78
N HIS A 13 -6.15 11.85 -1.80
CA HIS A 13 -6.93 10.61 -1.67
C HIS A 13 -6.05 9.38 -1.33
N THR A 14 -4.90 9.22 -1.98
CA THR A 14 -3.96 8.14 -1.67
C THR A 14 -3.33 8.31 -0.29
N GLU A 15 -3.09 9.54 0.14
CA GLU A 15 -2.65 9.86 1.50
C GLU A 15 -3.68 9.43 2.54
N ARG A 16 -4.97 9.70 2.28
CA ARG A 16 -6.06 9.23 3.13
C ARG A 16 -6.04 7.71 3.29
N VAL A 17 -5.84 6.97 2.20
CA VAL A 17 -5.71 5.50 2.24
C VAL A 17 -4.46 5.10 3.05
N ALA A 18 -3.31 5.77 2.86
CA ALA A 18 -2.09 5.50 3.60
C ALA A 18 -2.27 5.68 5.13
N GLN A 19 -3.06 6.67 5.55
CA GLN A 19 -3.39 6.90 6.96
C GLN A 19 -4.14 5.71 7.56
N TYR A 20 -5.12 5.14 6.85
CA TYR A 20 -5.88 3.98 7.32
C TYR A 20 -5.04 2.70 7.30
N VAL A 21 -4.17 2.50 6.30
CA VAL A 21 -3.18 1.40 6.33
C VAL A 21 -2.27 1.55 7.56
N ALA A 22 -1.80 2.76 7.87
CA ALA A 22 -0.96 3.02 9.04
C ALA A 22 -1.72 2.76 10.35
N GLN A 23 -2.99 3.18 10.44
CA GLN A 23 -3.84 2.93 11.58
C GLN A 23 -3.97 1.43 11.86
N GLY A 24 -4.36 0.64 10.88
CA GLY A 24 -4.49 -0.80 11.04
C GLY A 24 -3.17 -1.50 11.39
N ALA A 25 -2.05 -1.09 10.78
CA ALA A 25 -0.74 -1.65 11.13
C ALA A 25 -0.34 -1.33 12.59
N SER A 26 -0.74 -0.17 13.10
CA SER A 26 -0.44 0.27 14.47
C SER A 26 -1.23 -0.48 15.54
N GLU A 27 -2.31 -1.17 15.18
CA GLU A 27 -3.09 -2.00 16.12
C GLU A 27 -2.32 -3.24 16.60
N VAL A 28 -1.30 -3.68 15.86
CA VAL A 28 -0.45 -4.79 16.29
C VAL A 28 0.56 -4.29 17.33
N ALA A 29 0.47 -4.82 18.54
CA ALA A 29 1.27 -4.36 19.67
C ALA A 29 2.78 -4.39 19.38
N GLY A 30 3.48 -3.34 19.80
CA GLY A 30 4.95 -3.22 19.60
C GLY A 30 5.36 -2.84 18.18
N THR A 31 4.44 -2.33 17.36
CA THR A 31 4.72 -1.89 16.00
C THR A 31 4.95 -0.36 15.95
N ASP A 32 6.11 0.05 15.44
CA ASP A 32 6.43 1.43 15.07
C ASP A 32 6.08 1.65 13.59
N VAL A 33 5.05 2.44 13.31
CA VAL A 33 4.54 2.69 11.96
C VAL A 33 4.83 4.13 11.54
N LYS A 34 5.38 4.31 10.34
CA LYS A 34 5.57 5.64 9.73
C LYS A 34 5.12 5.62 8.28
N ALA A 35 4.25 6.55 7.91
CA ALA A 35 3.89 6.83 6.53
C ALA A 35 4.71 8.01 6.00
N ILE A 36 5.35 7.85 4.84
CA ILE A 36 6.24 8.82 4.22
C ILE A 36 5.79 9.07 2.78
N CYS A 37 5.42 10.31 2.48
CA CYS A 37 5.11 10.75 1.12
C CYS A 37 6.40 11.04 0.34
N VAL A 38 6.47 10.59 -0.93
CA VAL A 38 7.64 10.81 -1.79
C VAL A 38 7.55 12.08 -2.65
N ASN A 39 6.57 12.94 -2.40
CA ASN A 39 6.29 14.12 -3.24
C ASN A 39 7.51 15.05 -3.44
N ASP A 40 8.31 15.23 -2.40
CA ASP A 40 9.48 16.13 -2.39
C ASP A 40 10.81 15.36 -2.42
N GLY A 41 10.77 14.11 -2.85
CA GLY A 41 11.90 13.20 -2.83
C GLY A 41 11.95 12.36 -1.54
N PHE A 42 12.71 11.28 -1.57
CA PHE A 42 12.82 10.36 -0.45
C PHE A 42 14.27 10.33 0.08
N THR A 43 14.43 10.50 1.39
CA THR A 43 15.76 10.58 2.02
C THR A 43 15.96 9.62 3.19
N ASP A 44 14.89 9.02 3.75
CA ASP A 44 14.95 8.17 4.97
C ASP A 44 15.25 6.69 4.61
N TRP A 45 16.32 6.46 3.86
CA TRP A 45 16.73 5.12 3.42
C TRP A 45 17.12 4.21 4.58
N GLU A 46 17.69 4.77 5.66
CA GLU A 46 18.05 4.03 6.86
C GLU A 46 16.83 3.42 7.54
N ARG A 47 15.72 4.15 7.61
CA ARG A 47 14.48 3.59 8.14
C ARG A 47 13.98 2.41 7.32
N LEU A 48 14.06 2.48 5.98
CA LEU A 48 13.68 1.35 5.13
C LEU A 48 14.62 0.15 5.30
N GLU A 49 15.90 0.39 5.49
CA GLU A 49 16.87 -0.67 5.78
C GLU A 49 16.57 -1.36 7.13
N ASN A 50 16.06 -0.63 8.11
CA ASN A 50 15.69 -1.17 9.44
C ASN A 50 14.23 -1.65 9.52
N SER A 51 13.40 -1.45 8.49
CA SER A 51 12.01 -1.90 8.49
C SER A 51 11.90 -3.42 8.34
N ASP A 52 10.94 -4.02 9.03
CA ASP A 52 10.51 -5.42 8.88
C ASP A 52 9.53 -5.58 7.72
N ALA A 53 8.72 -4.54 7.47
CA ALA A 53 7.81 -4.48 6.34
C ALA A 53 7.84 -3.09 5.67
N ILE A 54 7.68 -3.08 4.33
CA ILE A 54 7.53 -1.86 3.53
C ILE A 54 6.25 -1.97 2.71
N ILE A 55 5.32 -1.04 2.89
CA ILE A 55 4.05 -1.00 2.15
C ILE A 55 4.12 0.14 1.14
N PHE A 56 3.87 -0.16 -0.13
CA PHE A 56 3.93 0.83 -1.21
C PHE A 56 2.54 1.34 -1.57
N GLY A 57 2.39 2.65 -1.74
CA GLY A 57 1.13 3.29 -2.10
C GLY A 57 1.27 4.25 -3.28
N SER A 58 0.36 4.18 -4.23
CA SER A 58 0.34 5.10 -5.38
C SER A 58 -1.07 5.36 -5.87
N PRO A 59 -1.37 6.57 -6.36
CA PRO A 59 -2.48 6.70 -7.28
C PRO A 59 -2.18 5.93 -8.57
N THR A 60 -3.22 5.43 -9.24
CA THR A 60 -3.08 4.90 -10.60
C THR A 60 -3.36 6.04 -11.58
N TYR A 61 -2.32 6.50 -12.25
CA TYR A 61 -2.38 7.52 -13.30
C TYR A 61 -2.05 6.89 -14.65
N ASN A 62 -2.93 7.06 -15.64
CA ASN A 62 -2.75 6.50 -16.98
C ASN A 62 -2.42 4.98 -16.97
N GLY A 63 -3.03 4.24 -16.06
CA GLY A 63 -2.90 2.79 -15.95
C GLY A 63 -1.67 2.29 -15.19
N LEU A 64 -0.86 3.17 -14.57
CA LEU A 64 0.37 2.80 -13.86
C LEU A 64 0.52 3.56 -12.54
N ILE A 65 1.54 3.19 -11.77
CA ILE A 65 1.99 3.97 -10.61
C ILE A 65 2.39 5.38 -11.04
N SER A 66 2.32 6.33 -10.12
CA SER A 66 2.75 7.70 -10.38
C SER A 66 4.23 7.81 -10.74
N ALA A 67 4.59 8.84 -11.49
CA ALA A 67 5.98 9.12 -11.85
C ALA A 67 6.86 9.31 -10.61
N LYS A 68 6.33 9.91 -9.54
CA LYS A 68 7.08 10.14 -8.29
C LYS A 68 7.38 8.84 -7.54
N LEU A 69 6.41 7.92 -7.43
CA LEU A 69 6.70 6.60 -6.86
C LEU A 69 7.66 5.81 -7.75
N LYS A 70 7.55 5.92 -9.07
CA LYS A 70 8.51 5.29 -9.99
C LYS A 70 9.92 5.86 -9.81
N GLN A 71 10.07 7.17 -9.60
CA GLN A 71 11.37 7.77 -9.30
C GLN A 71 11.96 7.20 -8.00
N PHE A 72 11.16 7.08 -6.94
CA PHE A 72 11.59 6.41 -5.71
C PHE A 72 12.08 4.98 -5.99
N PHE A 73 11.39 4.21 -6.84
CA PHE A 73 11.83 2.86 -7.24
C PHE A 73 13.20 2.88 -7.94
N GLU A 74 13.44 3.85 -8.81
CA GLU A 74 14.73 4.00 -9.49
C GLU A 74 15.85 4.42 -8.54
N ASP A 75 15.57 5.34 -7.64
CA ASP A 75 16.53 5.83 -6.63
C ASP A 75 16.94 4.71 -5.65
N SER A 76 16.04 3.77 -5.36
CA SER A 76 16.32 2.60 -4.51
C SER A 76 17.40 1.69 -5.09
N THR A 77 17.69 1.78 -6.39
CA THR A 77 18.72 0.96 -7.05
C THR A 77 20.07 1.10 -6.36
N LYS A 78 20.51 2.33 -6.12
CA LYS A 78 21.78 2.61 -5.44
C LYS A 78 21.66 2.46 -3.91
N ALA A 79 20.52 2.85 -3.36
CA ALA A 79 20.33 2.89 -1.91
C ALA A 79 20.17 1.49 -1.27
N ALA A 80 19.55 0.55 -2.00
CA ALA A 80 19.17 -0.73 -1.42
C ALA A 80 19.36 -1.93 -2.35
N TRP A 81 19.00 -1.83 -3.64
CA TRP A 81 18.91 -2.99 -4.53
C TRP A 81 20.28 -3.63 -4.81
N THR A 82 21.34 -2.87 -5.11
CA THR A 82 22.68 -3.39 -5.41
C THR A 82 23.28 -4.21 -4.28
N GLN A 83 22.86 -3.95 -3.04
CA GLN A 83 23.31 -4.65 -1.84
C GLN A 83 22.24 -5.60 -1.27
N GLN A 84 21.08 -5.73 -1.94
CA GLN A 84 19.94 -6.56 -1.53
C GLN A 84 19.50 -6.30 -0.07
N LYS A 85 19.52 -5.04 0.39
CA LYS A 85 19.24 -4.64 1.78
C LYS A 85 17.81 -4.94 2.23
N TRP A 86 16.87 -5.09 1.28
CA TRP A 86 15.46 -5.39 1.59
C TRP A 86 15.10 -6.86 1.42
N ARG A 87 16.09 -7.71 1.16
CA ARG A 87 15.86 -9.14 1.00
C ARG A 87 15.16 -9.74 2.21
N ASN A 88 14.12 -10.55 1.95
CA ASN A 88 13.26 -11.23 2.94
C ASN A 88 12.38 -10.31 3.80
N LYS A 89 12.40 -8.98 3.60
CA LYS A 89 11.40 -8.10 4.22
C LYS A 89 10.02 -8.35 3.63
N ILE A 90 8.99 -8.10 4.42
CA ILE A 90 7.60 -8.14 3.95
C ILE A 90 7.34 -6.92 3.06
N ALA A 91 6.65 -7.14 1.95
CA ALA A 91 6.16 -6.10 1.05
C ALA A 91 4.67 -6.24 0.81
N ALA A 92 4.00 -5.12 0.59
CA ALA A 92 2.58 -5.06 0.26
C ALA A 92 2.29 -3.78 -0.53
N GLY A 93 1.07 -3.64 -1.08
CA GLY A 93 0.75 -2.44 -1.83
C GLY A 93 -0.73 -2.08 -1.86
N PHE A 94 -0.98 -0.77 -2.05
CA PHE A 94 -2.32 -0.23 -2.25
C PHE A 94 -2.31 0.84 -3.35
N THR A 95 -3.46 1.03 -3.96
CA THR A 95 -3.62 2.05 -5.01
C THR A 95 -5.02 2.65 -5.01
N ASN A 96 -5.12 3.89 -5.48
CA ASN A 96 -6.37 4.62 -5.64
C ASN A 96 -6.53 5.14 -7.07
N SER A 97 -7.76 5.23 -7.56
CA SER A 97 -8.09 5.94 -8.81
C SER A 97 -9.51 6.47 -8.79
N GLY A 98 -9.82 7.44 -9.67
CA GLY A 98 -11.18 7.97 -9.85
C GLY A 98 -12.14 6.95 -10.47
N ALA A 99 -11.70 6.17 -11.44
CA ALA A 99 -12.50 5.12 -12.05
C ALA A 99 -12.56 3.87 -11.18
N GLN A 100 -13.70 3.18 -11.13
CA GLN A 100 -13.87 1.95 -10.33
C GLN A 100 -12.89 0.85 -10.76
N HIS A 101 -12.73 0.61 -12.06
CA HIS A 101 -11.73 -0.32 -12.59
C HIS A 101 -10.34 0.36 -12.60
N GLY A 102 -10.18 1.42 -13.42
CA GLY A 102 -9.02 2.30 -13.50
C GLY A 102 -7.68 1.63 -13.83
N ASP A 103 -7.69 0.37 -14.27
CA ASP A 103 -6.50 -0.45 -14.50
C ASP A 103 -5.56 -0.54 -13.26
N LYS A 104 -6.16 -0.43 -12.08
CA LYS A 104 -5.47 -0.43 -10.78
C LYS A 104 -4.61 -1.68 -10.54
N LEU A 105 -5.00 -2.83 -11.12
CA LEU A 105 -4.21 -4.06 -11.01
C LEU A 105 -2.79 -3.86 -11.55
N ASN A 106 -2.64 -3.09 -12.62
CA ASN A 106 -1.33 -2.87 -13.23
C ASN A 106 -0.38 -2.10 -12.29
N SER A 107 -0.90 -1.14 -11.51
CA SER A 107 -0.12 -0.47 -10.47
C SER A 107 0.32 -1.44 -9.38
N LEU A 108 -0.55 -2.32 -8.89
CA LEU A 108 -0.20 -3.33 -7.90
C LEU A 108 0.80 -4.36 -8.45
N MET A 109 0.66 -4.78 -9.70
CA MET A 109 1.62 -5.67 -10.36
C MET A 109 3.01 -5.03 -10.47
N SER A 110 3.08 -3.73 -10.79
CA SER A 110 4.34 -2.98 -10.84
C SER A 110 5.03 -2.95 -9.47
N MET A 111 4.27 -2.72 -8.39
CA MET A 111 4.80 -2.73 -7.01
C MET A 111 5.26 -4.13 -6.60
N ALA A 112 4.48 -5.17 -6.92
CA ALA A 112 4.83 -6.56 -6.58
C ALA A 112 6.09 -7.02 -7.33
N LEU A 113 6.22 -6.66 -8.61
CA LEU A 113 7.42 -6.95 -9.39
C LEU A 113 8.65 -6.20 -8.83
N PHE A 114 8.49 -4.94 -8.45
CA PHE A 114 9.54 -4.18 -7.79
C PHE A 114 9.99 -4.85 -6.48
N ALA A 115 9.04 -5.26 -5.63
CA ALA A 115 9.34 -5.99 -4.40
C ALA A 115 10.09 -7.30 -4.67
N ALA A 116 9.68 -8.06 -5.70
CA ALA A 116 10.35 -9.30 -6.10
C ALA A 116 11.80 -9.05 -6.55
N GLN A 117 12.08 -7.97 -7.27
CA GLN A 117 13.46 -7.58 -7.66
C GLN A 117 14.34 -7.26 -6.44
N HIS A 118 13.77 -6.78 -5.35
CA HIS A 118 14.45 -6.56 -4.07
C HIS A 118 14.52 -7.82 -3.18
N GLY A 119 14.01 -8.96 -3.67
CA GLY A 119 13.97 -10.22 -2.89
C GLY A 119 13.00 -10.19 -1.71
N MET A 120 12.00 -9.31 -1.75
CA MET A 120 11.00 -9.18 -0.70
C MET A 120 9.88 -10.22 -0.84
N ILE A 121 9.13 -10.42 0.24
CA ILE A 121 8.00 -11.36 0.30
C ILE A 121 6.70 -10.56 0.20
N TRP A 122 5.96 -10.75 -0.89
CA TRP A 122 4.72 -10.01 -1.13
C TRP A 122 3.52 -10.57 -0.37
N VAL A 123 2.76 -9.69 0.28
CA VAL A 123 1.51 -10.01 0.98
C VAL A 123 0.34 -9.36 0.25
N GLY A 124 -0.61 -10.19 -0.20
CA GLY A 124 -1.87 -9.74 -0.79
C GLY A 124 -2.98 -9.53 0.22
N LEU A 125 -4.12 -9.04 -0.26
CA LEU A 125 -5.36 -8.92 0.50
C LEU A 125 -6.09 -10.28 0.51
N ASP A 126 -6.49 -10.76 1.69
CA ASP A 126 -7.16 -12.06 1.88
C ASP A 126 -8.67 -11.96 2.12
N LEU A 127 -9.25 -10.78 1.93
CA LEU A 127 -10.69 -10.56 2.03
C LEU A 127 -11.41 -11.02 0.76
N MET A 128 -12.47 -11.79 0.93
CA MET A 128 -13.40 -12.09 -0.15
C MET A 128 -14.05 -10.79 -0.67
N PRO A 129 -14.40 -10.72 -1.97
CA PRO A 129 -15.09 -9.56 -2.52
C PRO A 129 -16.48 -9.39 -1.88
N GLY A 130 -16.69 -8.33 -1.11
CA GLY A 130 -17.94 -8.10 -0.38
C GLY A 130 -19.13 -7.77 -1.29
N ASN A 131 -18.89 -7.16 -2.45
CA ASN A 131 -19.93 -6.72 -3.40
C ASN A 131 -19.99 -7.60 -4.67
N SER A 132 -19.87 -8.93 -4.52
CA SER A 132 -19.81 -9.87 -5.64
C SER A 132 -21.03 -10.78 -5.74
N SER A 133 -22.06 -10.60 -4.91
CA SER A 133 -23.29 -11.39 -4.88
C SER A 133 -24.53 -10.50 -4.81
N SER A 134 -25.70 -11.07 -5.02
CA SER A 134 -26.99 -10.35 -4.93
C SER A 134 -27.30 -9.84 -3.51
N THR A 135 -26.61 -10.34 -2.51
CA THR A 135 -26.71 -9.91 -1.09
C THR A 135 -25.56 -9.01 -0.66
N GLY A 136 -24.57 -8.80 -1.53
CA GLY A 136 -23.45 -7.90 -1.26
C GLY A 136 -23.80 -6.44 -1.48
N SER A 137 -22.96 -5.55 -0.95
CA SER A 137 -23.19 -4.11 -0.95
C SER A 137 -21.91 -3.33 -1.25
N ALA A 138 -22.06 -2.13 -1.79
CA ALA A 138 -20.97 -1.16 -1.95
C ALA A 138 -20.39 -0.68 -0.60
N THR A 139 -21.06 -0.97 0.51
CA THR A 139 -20.59 -0.67 1.88
C THR A 139 -19.80 -1.81 2.52
N ASP A 140 -19.69 -2.96 1.85
CA ASP A 140 -18.94 -4.11 2.35
C ASP A 140 -17.44 -3.94 2.10
N LEU A 141 -16.64 -4.62 2.92
CA LEU A 141 -15.18 -4.63 2.74
C LEU A 141 -14.80 -5.27 1.41
N ASN A 142 -13.69 -4.82 0.85
CA ASN A 142 -13.20 -5.28 -0.46
C ASN A 142 -14.29 -5.23 -1.56
N ARG A 143 -15.10 -4.16 -1.57
CA ARG A 143 -16.18 -3.99 -2.54
C ARG A 143 -15.72 -4.01 -4.01
N LEU A 144 -14.45 -3.67 -4.25
CA LEU A 144 -13.84 -3.66 -5.59
C LEU A 144 -13.24 -5.02 -6.00
N GLY A 145 -13.20 -6.01 -5.09
CA GLY A 145 -12.77 -7.38 -5.38
C GLY A 145 -11.27 -7.52 -5.68
N SER A 146 -10.42 -6.78 -4.98
CA SER A 146 -8.98 -6.85 -5.17
C SER A 146 -8.35 -8.00 -4.37
N TRP A 147 -7.28 -8.60 -4.91
CA TRP A 147 -6.55 -9.70 -4.26
C TRP A 147 -5.05 -9.41 -4.06
N LEU A 148 -4.41 -8.79 -5.07
CA LEU A 148 -2.96 -8.56 -5.03
C LEU A 148 -2.56 -7.51 -3.98
N GLY A 149 -3.47 -6.63 -3.61
CA GLY A 149 -3.31 -5.57 -2.63
C GLY A 149 -4.62 -4.79 -2.52
N VAL A 150 -4.64 -3.65 -1.86
CA VAL A 150 -5.85 -2.83 -1.73
C VAL A 150 -6.04 -1.93 -2.94
N MET A 151 -7.25 -1.96 -3.50
CA MET A 151 -7.72 -0.97 -4.46
C MET A 151 -8.81 -0.13 -3.81
N THR A 152 -8.72 1.20 -3.95
CA THR A 152 -9.74 2.14 -3.54
C THR A 152 -10.22 2.98 -4.72
N GLN A 153 -11.40 3.55 -4.62
CA GLN A 153 -11.95 4.46 -5.64
C GLN A 153 -12.38 5.76 -4.96
N ALA A 154 -11.86 6.87 -5.45
CA ALA A 154 -12.23 8.19 -4.97
C ALA A 154 -12.80 9.04 -6.11
N ASN A 155 -13.94 9.70 -5.90
CA ASN A 155 -14.47 10.65 -6.85
C ASN A 155 -13.48 11.80 -7.04
N THR A 156 -13.21 12.16 -8.29
CA THR A 156 -12.15 13.13 -8.63
C THR A 156 -12.49 14.57 -8.28
N ASP A 157 -13.75 14.85 -8.05
CA ASP A 157 -14.33 16.16 -7.71
C ASP A 157 -14.68 16.30 -6.22
N GLU A 158 -14.38 15.28 -5.41
CA GLU A 158 -14.56 15.31 -3.96
C GLU A 158 -13.24 15.53 -3.22
N ALA A 159 -13.33 16.17 -2.07
CA ALA A 159 -12.18 16.32 -1.17
C ALA A 159 -11.78 14.99 -0.52
N PRO A 160 -10.50 14.81 -0.12
CA PRO A 160 -10.04 13.57 0.50
C PRO A 160 -10.79 13.15 1.76
N GLU A 161 -11.42 14.10 2.46
CA GLU A 161 -12.23 13.84 3.66
C GLU A 161 -13.53 13.10 3.35
N LEU A 162 -14.03 13.23 2.11
CA LEU A 162 -15.29 12.63 1.65
C LEU A 162 -15.07 11.37 0.82
N SER A 163 -13.89 11.21 0.21
CA SER A 163 -13.60 10.12 -0.74
C SER A 163 -12.14 9.67 -0.61
N PRO A 164 -11.82 8.38 -0.60
CA PRO A 164 -12.66 7.19 -0.84
C PRO A 164 -13.74 6.95 0.21
N PRO A 165 -14.79 6.11 -0.10
CA PRO A 165 -15.83 5.77 0.86
C PRO A 165 -15.29 4.92 2.02
N ASP A 166 -16.03 4.92 3.14
CA ASP A 166 -15.66 4.22 4.38
C ASP A 166 -15.33 2.73 4.17
N SER A 167 -16.06 2.04 3.28
CA SER A 167 -15.78 0.62 2.96
C SER A 167 -14.39 0.39 2.39
N ASP A 168 -13.88 1.31 1.55
CA ASP A 168 -12.54 1.23 0.99
C ASP A 168 -11.49 1.57 2.06
N LEU A 169 -11.76 2.57 2.90
CA LEU A 169 -10.86 2.98 3.99
C LEU A 169 -10.74 1.88 5.06
N ARG A 170 -11.84 1.27 5.47
CA ARG A 170 -11.83 0.11 6.38
C ARG A 170 -11.15 -1.12 5.78
N THR A 171 -11.25 -1.31 4.46
CA THR A 171 -10.47 -2.35 3.76
C THR A 171 -8.97 -2.07 3.85
N ALA A 172 -8.57 -0.81 3.72
CA ALA A 172 -7.17 -0.38 3.86
C ALA A 172 -6.65 -0.57 5.29
N GLU A 173 -7.46 -0.24 6.31
CA GLU A 173 -7.16 -0.46 7.72
C GLU A 173 -6.96 -1.96 8.02
N TYR A 174 -7.92 -2.81 7.62
CA TYR A 174 -7.78 -4.25 7.71
C TYR A 174 -6.48 -4.76 7.07
N PHE A 175 -6.14 -4.24 5.89
CA PHE A 175 -4.93 -4.64 5.19
C PHE A 175 -3.66 -4.27 5.94
N GLY A 176 -3.60 -3.07 6.50
CA GLY A 176 -2.48 -2.64 7.35
C GLY A 176 -2.27 -3.58 8.53
N HIS A 177 -3.36 -3.92 9.24
CA HIS A 177 -3.35 -4.89 10.34
C HIS A 177 -2.83 -6.27 9.89
N ARG A 178 -3.35 -6.78 8.76
CA ARG A 178 -2.89 -8.06 8.19
C ARG A 178 -1.41 -8.07 7.88
N VAL A 179 -0.90 -7.05 7.20
CA VAL A 179 0.53 -6.95 6.87
C VAL A 179 1.39 -6.97 8.12
N ALA A 180 1.00 -6.23 9.16
CA ALA A 180 1.70 -6.21 10.44
C ALA A 180 1.66 -7.59 11.14
N GLN A 181 0.53 -8.28 11.13
CA GLN A 181 0.42 -9.64 11.67
C GLN A 181 1.31 -10.64 10.93
N ILE A 182 1.39 -10.55 9.60
CA ILE A 182 2.28 -11.42 8.81
C ILE A 182 3.74 -11.08 9.09
N ALA A 183 4.12 -9.80 9.11
CA ALA A 183 5.48 -9.38 9.43
C ALA A 183 5.94 -9.88 10.81
N ALA A 184 5.06 -9.82 11.81
CA ALA A 184 5.36 -10.31 13.16
C ALA A 184 5.73 -11.80 13.21
N ARG A 185 5.24 -12.63 12.27
CA ARG A 185 5.56 -14.07 12.20
C ARG A 185 6.99 -14.35 11.69
N PHE A 186 7.62 -13.36 11.04
CA PHE A 186 8.98 -13.48 10.51
C PHE A 186 10.04 -12.86 11.43
N LEU A 187 9.63 -12.25 12.55
CA LEU A 187 10.58 -11.77 13.54
C LEU A 187 11.27 -12.94 14.23
N PRO A 188 12.59 -12.84 14.52
CA PRO A 188 13.25 -13.85 15.32
C PRO A 188 12.59 -13.94 16.71
N VAL A 189 12.42 -15.16 17.19
CA VAL A 189 11.91 -15.49 18.53
C VAL A 189 12.96 -15.14 19.57
#